data_15e7a150acc5201163de7e7ed825291e
#
_entry.id   15e7a150acc5201163de7e7ed825291e
#
_cell.length_a   1.000
_cell.length_b   1.000
_cell.length_c   1.000
_cell.angle_alpha   90.00
_cell.angle_beta   90.00
_cell.angle_gamma   90.00
#
_symmetry.space_group_name_H-M   'P 1'
#
loop_
_entity.id
_entity.type
_entity.pdbx_description
1 polymer ?
#
loop_
_entity_poly.entity_id
_entity_poly.type
_entity_poly.pdbx_seq_one_letter_code
_entity_poly.pdbx_strand_id
1 'polypeptide(L)'
;MIRCAFKVXHTEREKHACKXCDRIVQXLAPSRPIERGIAGPGLLARVMAAKYLEHTPLYRQXEIYXRXVVELXRSVLAGWVEACCRLMXPLEEALRHYVLRSGKVHADDTPVPVLLPXNKKTKTGRLWXYVRDDRNAGSLQPPAVWFGYSPERKGCHPQAHLSDFSGVLQADAYAGFNELYKPDREAGRITEAACWAHARRKIHDVHVXTPSATTEEALHLRKDSAGRSRCLLSSRTGCAKK
;
A
#
# COMPACT_ATOMS: atom_id res chain seq x y z
N MET A 1 -21.76 21.40 13.25
CA MET A 1 -20.30 21.68 13.18
C MET A 1 -19.62 21.05 14.39
N ILE A 2 -18.74 20.08 14.17
CA ILE A 2 -17.98 19.43 15.26
C ILE A 2 -16.79 20.33 15.58
N ARG A 3 -16.73 20.85 16.80
CA ARG A 3 -15.59 21.66 17.25
C ARG A 3 -14.43 20.72 17.59
N CYS A 4 -13.31 20.87 16.92
CA CYS A 4 -12.07 20.22 17.30
C CYS A 4 -11.47 20.96 18.50
N ALA A 5 -11.17 20.25 19.57
CA ALA A 5 -10.55 20.82 20.76
C ALA A 5 -9.46 19.87 21.27
N PHE A 6 -8.37 20.46 21.78
CA PHE A 6 -7.33 19.69 22.47
C PHE A 6 -7.80 19.37 23.88
N LYS A 7 -7.63 18.10 24.29
CA LYS A 7 -7.82 17.64 25.66
C LYS A 7 -6.45 17.35 26.26
N VAL A 8 -6.24 18.02 27.41
CA VAL A 8 -4.99 17.79 28.15
C VAL A 8 -5.26 16.86 29.35
N UNK A 9 -4.60 15.71 29.43
CA UNK A 9 -4.63 14.92 30.40
C UNK A 9 -3.54 15.18 31.22
N HIS A 10 -3.65 15.73 32.40
CA HIS A 10 -2.65 15.89 33.44
C HIS A 10 -2.59 14.66 34.32
N THR A 11 -1.39 14.09 34.50
CA THR A 11 -1.19 12.89 35.32
C THR A 11 -0.17 13.18 36.41
N GLU A 12 -0.61 13.16 37.65
CA GLU A 12 0.25 13.28 38.83
C GLU A 12 0.65 11.89 39.31
N ARG A 13 1.90 11.73 39.63
CA ARG A 13 2.47 10.47 40.13
C ARG A 13 3.32 10.78 41.38
N GLU A 14 2.76 10.45 42.51
CA GLU A 14 3.48 10.64 43.79
C GLU A 14 4.69 9.71 43.88
N LYS A 15 5.74 10.22 44.49
CA LYS A 15 6.93 9.44 44.87
C LYS A 15 6.93 9.25 46.39
N HIS A 16 7.12 8.03 46.82
CA HIS A 16 7.18 7.70 48.23
C HIS A 16 8.56 7.13 48.54
N ALA A 17 9.26 7.68 49.55
CA ALA A 17 10.51 7.16 50.04
C ALA A 17 10.23 6.28 51.26
N CYS A 18 10.81 5.09 51.28
CA CYS A 18 10.74 4.20 52.45
C CYS A 18 11.65 4.72 53.58
N LYS A 19 11.04 4.97 54.66
CA LYS A 19 11.79 5.47 55.86
C LYS A 19 12.85 4.50 56.38
N UNK A 20 12.76 3.40 55.85
CA UNK A 20 13.58 2.45 56.34
C UNK A 20 14.74 2.12 55.54
N CYS A 21 14.60 2.13 54.39
CA CYS A 21 15.68 1.73 53.44
C CYS A 21 15.92 2.77 52.35
N ASP A 22 15.32 3.92 52.45
CA ASP A 22 15.37 5.06 51.49
C ASP A 22 14.98 4.68 50.05
N ARG A 23 14.44 3.49 49.80
CA ARG A 23 13.98 3.09 48.47
C ARG A 23 12.80 3.96 48.02
N ILE A 24 12.93 4.50 46.82
CA ILE A 24 11.88 5.32 46.20
C ILE A 24 10.95 4.40 45.42
N VAL A 25 9.65 4.52 45.66
CA VAL A 25 8.58 3.82 44.92
C VAL A 25 7.68 4.86 44.26
N GLN A 26 7.39 4.61 43.02
CA GLN A 26 6.46 5.46 42.21
C GLN A 26 5.59 4.59 41.29
N UNK A 27 4.41 4.82 41.15
CA UNK A 27 3.55 4.26 40.35
C UNK A 27 4.04 4.36 39.00
N LEU A 28 3.67 3.35 38.23
CA LEU A 28 4.01 3.39 36.83
C LEU A 28 3.13 4.41 36.10
N ALA A 29 3.68 5.04 35.08
CA ALA A 29 2.90 5.95 34.23
C ALA A 29 1.84 5.13 33.47
N PRO A 30 0.67 5.73 33.17
CA PRO A 30 -0.29 5.08 32.26
C PRO A 30 0.36 4.71 30.93
N SER A 31 -0.07 3.61 30.35
CA SER A 31 0.41 3.16 29.03
C SER A 31 0.13 4.21 27.97
N ARG A 32 1.08 4.44 27.07
CA ARG A 32 0.97 5.39 25.96
C ARG A 32 1.31 4.69 24.63
N PRO A 33 0.66 5.07 23.52
CA PRO A 33 0.97 4.45 22.22
C PRO A 33 2.43 4.62 21.79
N ILE A 34 3.02 5.77 22.13
CA ILE A 34 4.45 6.04 21.89
C ILE A 34 5.13 6.19 23.24
N GLU A 35 6.15 5.38 23.48
CA GLU A 35 6.92 5.44 24.72
C GLU A 35 7.49 6.83 24.94
N ARG A 36 7.31 7.37 26.14
CA ARG A 36 7.71 8.74 26.53
C ARG A 36 7.06 9.86 25.70
N GLY A 37 6.08 9.50 24.85
CA GLY A 37 5.36 10.47 24.03
C GLY A 37 4.41 11.31 24.85
N ILE A 38 4.22 12.57 24.44
CA ILE A 38 3.24 13.48 25.06
C ILE A 38 1.86 13.37 24.40
N ALA A 39 1.81 12.87 23.15
CA ALA A 39 0.56 12.76 22.40
C ALA A 39 -0.27 11.58 22.86
N GLY A 40 -1.53 11.81 23.15
CA GLY A 40 -2.48 10.75 23.38
C GLY A 40 -2.95 10.11 22.06
N PRO A 41 -3.62 8.95 22.13
CA PRO A 41 -4.01 8.20 20.91
C PRO A 41 -4.89 9.01 19.96
N GLY A 42 -5.80 9.83 20.47
CA GLY A 42 -6.66 10.65 19.63
C GLY A 42 -5.90 11.68 18.80
N LEU A 43 -4.88 12.33 19.40
CA LEU A 43 -4.05 13.29 18.67
C LEU A 43 -3.20 12.58 17.60
N LEU A 44 -2.61 11.44 17.94
CA LEU A 44 -1.85 10.63 17.00
C LEU A 44 -2.73 10.21 15.81
N ALA A 45 -3.92 9.69 16.08
CA ALA A 45 -4.88 9.30 15.05
C ALA A 45 -5.27 10.49 14.17
N ARG A 46 -5.49 11.68 14.77
CA ARG A 46 -5.81 12.90 14.03
C ARG A 46 -4.67 13.32 13.09
N VAL A 47 -3.42 13.27 13.57
CA VAL A 47 -2.23 13.61 12.75
C VAL A 47 -2.12 12.66 11.56
N MET A 48 -2.30 11.36 11.78
CA MET A 48 -2.24 10.34 10.72
C MET A 48 -3.37 10.53 9.71
N ALA A 49 -4.61 10.69 10.17
CA ALA A 49 -5.77 10.89 9.30
C ALA A 49 -5.62 12.16 8.46
N ALA A 50 -5.23 13.27 9.09
CA ALA A 50 -5.02 14.53 8.38
C ALA A 50 -3.96 14.39 7.29
N LYS A 51 -2.86 13.67 7.58
CA LYS A 51 -1.77 13.50 6.61
C LYS A 51 -2.17 12.58 5.46
N TYR A 52 -2.79 11.44 5.73
CA TYR A 52 -2.97 10.36 4.74
C TYR A 52 -4.36 10.29 4.12
N LEU A 53 -5.42 10.68 4.86
CA LEU A 53 -6.78 10.69 4.33
C LEU A 53 -7.19 12.06 3.80
N GLU A 54 -6.77 13.13 4.50
CA GLU A 54 -7.15 14.50 4.13
C GLU A 54 -6.06 15.22 3.33
N HIS A 55 -4.93 14.54 3.07
CA HIS A 55 -3.78 15.07 2.30
C HIS A 55 -3.24 16.41 2.85
N THR A 56 -3.33 16.61 4.18
CA THR A 56 -2.85 17.83 4.84
C THR A 56 -1.39 17.63 5.29
N PRO A 57 -0.42 18.31 4.65
CA PRO A 57 0.99 18.15 5.03
C PRO A 57 1.24 18.57 6.46
N LEU A 58 2.28 18.01 7.08
CA LEU A 58 2.60 18.30 8.50
C LEU A 58 2.82 19.78 8.78
N TYR A 59 3.42 20.52 7.82
CA TYR A 59 3.63 21.97 8.00
C TYR A 59 2.31 22.71 8.11
N ARG A 60 1.28 22.32 7.37
CA ARG A 60 -0.06 22.91 7.50
C ARG A 60 -0.73 22.50 8.81
N GLN A 61 -0.54 21.28 9.21
CA GLN A 61 -1.01 20.86 10.53
C GLN A 61 -0.40 21.69 11.64
N UNK A 62 0.74 22.04 11.56
CA UNK A 62 1.32 22.76 12.47
C UNK A 62 0.72 24.04 12.62
N GLU A 63 0.36 24.71 11.38
CA GLU A 63 -0.34 26.01 11.35
C GLU A 63 -1.77 25.92 11.91
N ILE A 64 -2.47 24.87 11.63
CA ILE A 64 -3.81 24.61 12.16
C ILE A 64 -3.78 24.51 13.69
N TYR A 65 -2.83 23.84 14.24
CA TYR A 65 -2.67 23.70 15.69
C TYR A 65 -2.26 25.01 16.37
N UNK A 66 -1.56 25.62 15.78
CA UNK A 66 -1.21 26.78 16.24
C UNK A 66 -2.28 27.64 16.51
N ARG A 67 -3.35 27.74 15.60
CA ARG A 67 -4.62 28.48 15.84
C ARG A 67 -5.39 27.98 17.10
N UNK A 68 -4.99 26.64 17.46
CA UNK A 68 -5.42 26.14 18.51
C UNK A 68 -4.67 26.34 19.62
N VAL A 69 -3.84 27.37 19.69
CA VAL A 69 -2.92 27.73 20.76
C VAL A 69 -2.08 26.53 21.23
N VAL A 70 -1.84 25.56 20.30
CA VAL A 70 -0.97 24.40 20.54
C VAL A 70 0.21 24.48 19.57
N GLU A 71 1.39 24.74 20.09
CA GLU A 71 2.62 24.82 19.31
C GLU A 71 3.29 23.45 19.24
N LEU A 72 3.37 22.95 18.03
CA LEU A 72 4.02 21.66 17.77
C LEU A 72 4.99 21.79 16.59
N UNK A 73 6.04 21.49 16.70
CA UNK A 73 6.98 21.53 15.79
C UNK A 73 6.76 20.51 14.83
N ARG A 74 7.17 20.76 13.55
CA ARG A 74 7.05 19.80 12.46
C ARG A 74 7.85 18.50 12.69
N SER A 75 9.02 18.62 13.25
CA SER A 75 9.85 17.45 13.60
C SER A 75 9.16 16.53 14.60
N VAL A 76 8.42 17.11 15.56
CA VAL A 76 7.65 16.33 16.53
C VAL A 76 6.54 15.54 15.80
N LEU A 77 5.80 16.21 14.93
CA LEU A 77 4.75 15.53 14.13
C LEU A 77 5.35 14.43 13.23
N ALA A 78 6.52 14.67 12.64
CA ALA A 78 7.20 13.68 11.80
C ALA A 78 7.62 12.46 12.64
N GLY A 79 8.17 12.70 13.84
CA GLY A 79 8.51 11.62 14.77
C GLY A 79 7.29 10.81 15.21
N TRP A 80 6.15 11.47 15.43
CA TRP A 80 4.91 10.76 15.76
C TRP A 80 4.43 9.89 14.58
N VAL A 81 4.50 10.42 13.35
CA VAL A 81 4.13 9.65 12.15
C VAL A 81 5.00 8.40 12.05
N GLU A 82 6.31 8.55 12.19
CA GLU A 82 7.25 7.42 12.15
C GLU A 82 6.93 6.37 13.25
N ALA A 83 6.72 6.84 14.48
CA ALA A 83 6.40 5.94 15.60
C ALA A 83 5.06 5.22 15.40
N CYS A 84 4.05 5.92 14.85
CA CYS A 84 2.76 5.31 14.51
C CYS A 84 2.92 4.26 13.40
N CYS A 85 3.74 4.52 12.39
CA CYS A 85 4.01 3.53 11.34
C CYS A 85 4.62 2.25 11.95
N ARG A 86 5.59 2.39 12.87
CA ARG A 86 6.15 1.24 13.57
C ARG A 86 5.11 0.51 14.43
N LEU A 87 4.23 1.26 15.08
CA LEU A 87 3.17 0.70 15.93
C LEU A 87 2.17 -0.13 15.09
N MET A 88 1.97 0.25 13.83
CA MET A 88 1.03 -0.41 12.93
C MET A 88 1.61 -1.60 12.14
N UNK A 89 2.73 -1.96 12.28
CA UNK A 89 3.28 -2.87 11.71
C UNK A 89 2.70 -4.05 11.77
N PRO A 90 2.20 -4.60 13.01
CA PRO A 90 1.52 -5.88 13.10
C PRO A 90 0.18 -5.93 12.35
N LEU A 91 -0.53 -4.83 12.29
CA LEU A 91 -1.78 -4.74 11.52
C LEU A 91 -1.51 -4.81 10.02
N GLU A 92 -0.47 -4.14 9.56
CA GLU A 92 -0.06 -4.18 8.14
C GLU A 92 0.33 -5.60 7.73
N GLU A 93 1.06 -6.32 8.57
CA GLU A 93 1.46 -7.71 8.33
C GLU A 93 0.24 -8.65 8.32
N ALA A 94 -0.69 -8.46 9.25
CA ALA A 94 -1.94 -9.22 9.27
C ALA A 94 -2.76 -8.98 8.00
N LEU A 95 -2.78 -7.72 7.51
CA LEU A 95 -3.45 -7.36 6.25
C LEU A 95 -2.74 -8.01 5.05
N ARG A 96 -1.39 -8.00 5.03
CA ARG A 96 -0.60 -8.68 4.00
C ARG A 96 -0.96 -10.16 3.93
N HIS A 97 -0.95 -10.84 5.08
CA HIS A 97 -1.32 -12.26 5.16
C HIS A 97 -2.75 -12.51 4.67
N TYR A 98 -3.69 -11.65 5.03
CA TYR A 98 -5.09 -11.78 4.60
C TYR A 98 -5.20 -11.64 3.07
N VAL A 99 -4.58 -10.60 2.50
CA VAL A 99 -4.65 -10.32 1.05
C VAL A 99 -3.96 -11.43 0.25
N LEU A 100 -2.81 -11.93 0.74
CA LEU A 100 -1.99 -12.90 0.02
C LEU A 100 -2.32 -14.37 0.36
N ARG A 101 -3.43 -14.64 1.04
CA ARG A 101 -3.91 -16.02 1.20
C ARG A 101 -4.18 -16.62 -0.19
N SER A 102 -4.03 -17.95 -0.31
CA SER A 102 -4.29 -18.65 -1.57
C SER A 102 -5.65 -18.29 -2.17
N GLY A 103 -5.70 -18.20 -3.49
CA GLY A 103 -6.90 -17.76 -4.19
C GLY A 103 -6.54 -16.88 -5.38
N LYS A 104 -7.24 -15.75 -5.52
CA LYS A 104 -6.97 -14.79 -6.60
C LYS A 104 -6.54 -13.45 -6.03
N VAL A 105 -5.46 -12.89 -6.59
CA VAL A 105 -4.98 -11.55 -6.23
C VAL A 105 -4.78 -10.75 -7.52
N HIS A 106 -5.22 -9.49 -7.49
CA HIS A 106 -4.92 -8.53 -8.55
C HIS A 106 -3.68 -7.74 -8.14
N ALA A 107 -2.72 -7.60 -9.07
CA ALA A 107 -1.50 -6.83 -8.83
C ALA A 107 -1.34 -5.72 -9.86
N ASP A 108 -0.89 -4.56 -9.40
CA ASP A 108 -0.54 -3.43 -10.26
C ASP A 108 0.53 -2.61 -9.54
N ASP A 109 1.20 -1.71 -10.25
CA ASP A 109 2.17 -0.82 -9.64
C ASP A 109 2.02 0.61 -10.13
N THR A 110 2.27 1.56 -9.23
CA THR A 110 2.17 3.00 -9.51
C THR A 110 3.49 3.68 -9.18
N PRO A 111 4.04 4.52 -10.08
CA PRO A 111 5.23 5.28 -9.76
C PRO A 111 4.92 6.34 -8.71
N VAL A 112 5.81 6.49 -7.72
CA VAL A 112 5.68 7.51 -6.68
C VAL A 112 6.98 8.31 -6.58
N PRO A 113 6.92 9.66 -6.55
CA PRO A 113 8.11 10.46 -6.35
C PRO A 113 8.55 10.39 -4.89
N VAL A 114 9.81 10.05 -4.67
CA VAL A 114 10.39 9.89 -3.33
C VAL A 114 11.53 10.89 -3.15
N LEU A 115 11.47 11.67 -2.07
CA LEU A 115 12.57 12.56 -1.69
C LEU A 115 13.71 11.71 -1.13
N LEU A 116 14.89 11.90 -1.70
CA LEU A 116 16.12 11.26 -1.21
C LEU A 116 17.00 12.34 -0.59
N PRO A 117 17.28 12.29 0.68
CA PRO A 117 18.17 13.26 1.32
C PRO A 117 19.50 13.33 0.54
N UNK A 118 19.80 14.54 0.29
CA UNK A 118 20.98 14.74 -0.37
C UNK A 118 20.87 14.93 -1.80
N ASN A 119 19.78 14.59 -2.34
CA ASN A 119 19.55 14.77 -3.77
C ASN A 119 18.64 15.96 -4.02
N LYS A 120 19.00 16.80 -5.01
CA LYS A 120 18.17 17.94 -5.42
C LYS A 120 16.93 17.51 -6.22
N LYS A 121 16.84 16.23 -6.65
CA LYS A 121 15.74 15.70 -7.44
C LYS A 121 15.11 14.51 -6.73
N THR A 122 13.81 14.33 -6.94
CA THR A 122 13.10 13.13 -6.47
C THR A 122 13.52 11.90 -7.30
N LYS A 123 13.60 10.76 -6.63
CA LYS A 123 13.73 9.44 -7.26
C LYS A 123 12.33 8.85 -7.47
N THR A 124 12.14 8.13 -8.56
CA THR A 124 10.89 7.41 -8.79
C THR A 124 10.95 6.04 -8.10
N GLY A 125 10.21 5.90 -7.02
CA GLY A 125 9.95 4.60 -6.41
C GLY A 125 8.67 3.99 -6.96
N ARG A 126 8.30 2.82 -6.46
CA ARG A 126 7.07 2.10 -6.85
C ARG A 126 6.25 1.73 -5.63
N LEU A 127 4.94 1.87 -5.77
CA LEU A 127 3.96 1.37 -4.83
C LEU A 127 3.22 0.24 -5.54
N TRP A 128 3.31 -0.95 -4.99
CA TRP A 128 2.68 -2.16 -5.55
C TRP A 128 1.35 -2.40 -4.86
N UNK A 129 0.22 -2.65 -5.32
CA UNK A 129 -0.90 -2.81 -4.91
C UNK A 129 -1.24 -4.11 -5.06
N TYR A 130 -1.64 -4.79 -4.20
CA TYR A 130 -2.19 -6.15 -4.22
C TYR A 130 -3.62 -6.11 -3.69
N VAL A 131 -4.56 -6.56 -4.49
CA VAL A 131 -5.99 -6.46 -4.15
C VAL A 131 -6.62 -7.85 -4.15
N ARG A 132 -7.25 -8.21 -3.04
CA ARG A 132 -8.16 -9.35 -2.94
C ARG A 132 -9.59 -8.82 -3.02
N ASP A 133 -10.31 -9.21 -4.06
CA ASP A 133 -11.74 -8.88 -4.19
C ASP A 133 -12.42 -9.97 -5.01
N ASP A 134 -13.13 -10.84 -4.33
CA ASP A 134 -13.82 -11.96 -4.93
C ASP A 134 -15.35 -11.82 -4.83
N ARG A 135 -15.86 -10.61 -4.55
CA ARG A 135 -17.30 -10.34 -4.45
C ARG A 135 -18.04 -10.72 -5.74
N ASN A 136 -17.43 -10.43 -6.89
CA ASN A 136 -18.01 -10.77 -8.21
C ASN A 136 -18.06 -12.28 -8.46
N ALA A 137 -17.32 -13.06 -7.69
CA ALA A 137 -17.37 -14.53 -7.71
C ALA A 137 -18.26 -15.10 -6.60
N GLY A 138 -19.03 -14.26 -5.95
CA GLY A 138 -19.97 -14.68 -4.90
C GLY A 138 -19.35 -14.88 -3.51
N SER A 139 -18.10 -14.44 -3.32
CA SER A 139 -17.45 -14.57 -2.01
C SER A 139 -18.02 -13.59 -1.00
N LEU A 140 -18.24 -14.05 0.24
CA LEU A 140 -18.64 -13.22 1.37
C LEU A 140 -17.42 -12.61 2.11
N GLN A 141 -16.19 -12.95 1.68
CA GLN A 141 -14.98 -12.42 2.32
C GLN A 141 -14.83 -10.92 1.99
N PRO A 142 -14.54 -10.09 2.98
CA PRO A 142 -14.35 -8.66 2.73
C PRO A 142 -13.21 -8.40 1.74
N PRO A 143 -13.40 -7.46 0.79
CA PRO A 143 -12.30 -7.06 -0.07
C PRO A 143 -11.24 -6.31 0.74
N ALA A 144 -10.00 -6.44 0.31
CA ALA A 144 -8.89 -5.77 1.00
C ALA A 144 -7.76 -5.46 0.03
N VAL A 145 -6.96 -4.47 0.37
CA VAL A 145 -5.80 -4.07 -0.41
C VAL A 145 -4.58 -3.97 0.51
N TRP A 146 -3.45 -4.48 0.02
CA TRP A 146 -2.15 -4.32 0.67
C TRP A 146 -1.20 -3.60 -0.28
N PHE A 147 -0.33 -2.76 0.27
CA PHE A 147 0.63 -1.98 -0.50
C PHE A 147 2.05 -2.33 -0.09
N GLY A 148 2.89 -2.69 -1.08
CA GLY A 148 4.33 -2.83 -0.88
C GLY A 148 5.07 -1.69 -1.57
N TYR A 149 6.10 -1.16 -0.94
CA TYR A 149 6.96 -0.12 -1.52
C TYR A 149 8.25 -0.73 -2.04
N SER A 150 8.74 -0.22 -3.17
CA SER A 150 10.12 -0.50 -3.60
C SER A 150 10.79 0.75 -4.18
N PRO A 151 12.12 0.85 -4.08
CA PRO A 151 12.84 2.02 -4.60
C PRO A 151 12.92 2.07 -6.14
N GLU A 152 12.52 1.00 -6.82
CA GLU A 152 12.60 0.87 -8.28
C GLU A 152 11.64 -0.21 -8.79
N ARG A 153 11.39 -0.24 -10.11
CA ARG A 153 10.52 -1.23 -10.75
C ARG A 153 11.34 -2.43 -11.23
N LYS A 154 11.68 -3.35 -10.31
CA LYS A 154 12.38 -4.60 -10.64
C LYS A 154 11.55 -5.81 -10.22
N GLY A 155 11.67 -6.92 -10.96
CA GLY A 155 10.93 -8.16 -10.70
C GLY A 155 11.23 -8.80 -9.34
N CYS A 156 12.42 -8.57 -8.78
CA CYS A 156 12.77 -9.11 -7.46
C CYS A 156 11.83 -8.61 -6.34
N HIS A 157 11.23 -7.43 -6.49
CA HIS A 157 10.32 -6.89 -5.48
C HIS A 157 8.99 -7.68 -5.44
N PRO A 158 8.22 -7.79 -6.54
CA PRO A 158 7.03 -8.64 -6.49
C PRO A 158 7.35 -10.12 -6.24
N GLN A 159 8.52 -10.62 -6.63
CA GLN A 159 8.96 -11.98 -6.28
C GLN A 159 9.06 -12.13 -4.75
N ALA A 160 9.67 -11.16 -4.07
CA ALA A 160 9.78 -11.17 -2.61
C ALA A 160 8.40 -11.01 -1.95
N HIS A 161 7.56 -10.08 -2.45
CA HIS A 161 6.23 -9.84 -1.91
C HIS A 161 5.34 -11.10 -1.99
N LEU A 162 5.45 -11.86 -3.09
CA LEU A 162 4.61 -13.03 -3.40
C LEU A 162 5.35 -14.36 -3.18
N SER A 163 6.44 -14.35 -2.41
CA SER A 163 7.24 -15.57 -2.14
C SER A 163 6.37 -16.73 -1.69
N ASP A 164 5.47 -16.48 -0.76
CA ASP A 164 4.63 -17.51 -0.12
C ASP A 164 3.26 -17.67 -0.77
N PHE A 165 2.95 -16.88 -1.80
CA PHE A 165 1.65 -16.88 -2.45
C PHE A 165 1.54 -18.03 -3.47
N SER A 166 0.37 -18.70 -3.49
CA SER A 166 -0.03 -19.64 -4.54
C SER A 166 -1.46 -19.35 -4.96
N GLY A 167 -1.77 -19.51 -6.25
CA GLY A 167 -3.11 -19.24 -6.76
C GLY A 167 -3.10 -18.53 -8.10
N VAL A 168 -4.03 -17.60 -8.31
CA VAL A 168 -4.15 -16.85 -9.55
C VAL A 168 -3.68 -15.41 -9.33
N LEU A 169 -2.71 -14.98 -10.12
CA LEU A 169 -2.23 -13.60 -10.11
C LEU A 169 -2.75 -12.88 -11.36
N GLN A 170 -3.64 -11.93 -11.17
CA GLN A 170 -4.16 -11.11 -12.27
C GLN A 170 -3.39 -9.79 -12.32
N ALA A 171 -2.57 -9.61 -13.34
CA ALA A 171 -1.67 -8.46 -13.44
C ALA A 171 -1.58 -7.98 -14.89
N ASP A 172 -0.90 -6.85 -15.09
CA ASP A 172 -0.50 -6.41 -16.43
C ASP A 172 0.60 -7.35 -16.97
N ALA A 173 0.98 -7.15 -18.23
CA ALA A 173 2.01 -7.99 -18.87
C ALA A 173 3.45 -7.52 -18.53
N TYR A 174 3.68 -7.05 -17.32
CA TYR A 174 5.01 -6.65 -16.88
C TYR A 174 5.93 -7.88 -16.73
N ALA A 175 7.04 -7.86 -17.45
CA ALA A 175 7.98 -9.00 -17.48
C ALA A 175 8.57 -9.35 -16.10
N GLY A 176 8.54 -8.42 -15.14
CA GLY A 176 9.01 -8.69 -13.78
C GLY A 176 8.19 -9.74 -13.03
N PHE A 177 7.00 -10.08 -13.51
CA PHE A 177 6.19 -11.16 -12.94
C PHE A 177 6.54 -12.55 -13.51
N ASN A 178 7.31 -12.63 -14.62
CA ASN A 178 7.53 -13.90 -15.34
C ASN A 178 8.13 -15.00 -14.45
N GLU A 179 9.04 -14.64 -13.56
CA GLU A 179 9.68 -15.60 -12.64
C GLU A 179 8.65 -16.24 -11.68
N LEU A 180 7.59 -15.51 -11.36
CA LEU A 180 6.52 -15.99 -10.47
C LEU A 180 5.68 -17.11 -11.09
N TYR A 181 5.66 -17.19 -12.44
CA TYR A 181 4.84 -18.17 -13.15
C TYR A 181 5.56 -19.49 -13.43
N LYS A 182 6.81 -19.62 -13.01
CA LYS A 182 7.58 -20.85 -13.16
C LYS A 182 6.96 -21.98 -12.33
N PRO A 183 6.98 -23.23 -12.86
CA PRO A 183 6.29 -24.34 -12.20
C PRO A 183 7.00 -24.88 -10.96
N ASP A 184 8.27 -24.58 -10.79
CA ASP A 184 9.17 -25.16 -9.76
C ASP A 184 9.23 -24.34 -8.46
N ARG A 185 8.23 -23.48 -8.22
CA ARG A 185 8.16 -22.68 -6.98
C ARG A 185 7.81 -23.54 -5.76
N GLU A 186 8.57 -23.37 -4.68
CA GLU A 186 8.37 -24.09 -3.40
C GLU A 186 6.99 -23.81 -2.77
N ALA A 187 6.54 -22.56 -2.81
CA ALA A 187 5.27 -22.14 -2.21
C ALA A 187 4.04 -22.57 -3.03
N GLY A 188 4.25 -23.22 -4.19
CA GLY A 188 3.19 -23.65 -5.06
C GLY A 188 3.00 -22.78 -6.30
N ARG A 189 2.17 -23.26 -7.20
CA ARG A 189 2.00 -22.66 -8.52
C ARG A 189 1.25 -21.33 -8.45
N ILE A 190 1.73 -20.36 -9.24
CA ILE A 190 0.97 -19.15 -9.56
C ILE A 190 0.51 -19.26 -11.02
N THR A 191 -0.79 -19.17 -11.24
CA THR A 191 -1.39 -19.14 -12.58
C THR A 191 -1.56 -17.70 -13.03
N GLU A 192 -0.98 -17.37 -14.18
CA GLU A 192 -1.11 -16.05 -14.77
C GLU A 192 -2.53 -15.80 -15.26
N ALA A 193 -3.10 -14.65 -14.94
CA ALA A 193 -4.33 -14.14 -15.53
C ALA A 193 -4.09 -12.71 -16.04
N ALA A 194 -4.32 -12.50 -17.34
CA ALA A 194 -4.13 -11.19 -17.94
C ALA A 194 -5.22 -10.22 -17.48
N CYS A 195 -4.83 -8.98 -17.23
CA CYS A 195 -5.77 -7.91 -16.85
C CYS A 195 -6.46 -7.36 -18.10
N TRP A 196 -7.77 -7.57 -18.21
CA TRP A 196 -8.56 -7.13 -19.35
C TRP A 196 -8.56 -5.59 -19.49
N ALA A 197 -8.52 -4.86 -18.39
CA ALA A 197 -8.46 -3.40 -18.41
C ALA A 197 -7.19 -2.89 -19.10
N HIS A 198 -6.04 -3.53 -18.81
CA HIS A 198 -4.77 -3.19 -19.46
C HIS A 198 -4.77 -3.58 -20.96
N ALA A 199 -5.34 -4.73 -21.30
CA ALA A 199 -5.48 -5.16 -22.70
C ALA A 199 -6.38 -4.17 -23.47
N ARG A 200 -7.52 -3.81 -22.90
CA ARG A 200 -8.45 -2.85 -23.48
C ARG A 200 -7.77 -1.48 -23.70
N ARG A 201 -6.99 -1.01 -22.73
CA ARG A 201 -6.25 0.26 -22.86
C ARG A 201 -5.31 0.24 -24.07
N LYS A 202 -4.56 -0.86 -24.26
CA LYS A 202 -3.65 -1.00 -25.41
C LYS A 202 -4.39 -0.95 -26.75
N ILE A 203 -5.57 -1.58 -26.83
CA ILE A 203 -6.42 -1.55 -28.02
C ILE A 203 -6.92 -0.12 -28.26
N HIS A 204 -7.39 0.54 -27.21
CA HIS A 204 -7.87 1.92 -27.28
C HIS A 204 -6.75 2.89 -27.72
N ASP A 205 -5.55 2.73 -27.19
CA ASP A 205 -4.40 3.59 -27.55
C ASP A 205 -4.05 3.46 -29.04
N VAL A 206 -4.14 2.24 -29.59
CA VAL A 206 -3.94 2.01 -31.04
C VAL A 206 -5.07 2.70 -31.83
N HIS A 207 -6.31 2.57 -31.42
CA HIS A 207 -7.47 3.21 -32.07
C HIS A 207 -7.33 4.74 -32.08
N VAL A 208 -6.95 5.33 -31.05
CA VAL A 208 -6.72 6.78 -30.94
C VAL A 208 -5.56 7.25 -31.85
N UNK A 209 -4.73 6.33 -31.83
CA UNK A 209 -3.63 6.65 -32.52
C UNK A 209 -3.76 6.45 -33.89
N THR A 210 -4.63 5.67 -34.42
CA THR A 210 -4.91 5.37 -35.83
C THR A 210 -6.43 5.32 -36.05
N PRO A 211 -7.08 6.46 -36.13
CA PRO A 211 -8.56 6.51 -36.21
C PRO A 211 -9.19 5.80 -37.41
N SER A 212 -8.40 5.56 -38.45
CA SER A 212 -8.90 4.90 -39.69
C SER A 212 -8.65 3.40 -39.76
N ALA A 213 -7.92 2.83 -38.77
CA ALA A 213 -7.65 1.40 -38.78
C ALA A 213 -8.80 0.60 -38.18
N THR A 214 -9.18 -0.49 -38.84
CA THR A 214 -10.15 -1.43 -38.28
C THR A 214 -9.55 -2.13 -37.07
N THR A 215 -10.40 -2.62 -36.17
CA THR A 215 -9.99 -3.32 -34.96
C THR A 215 -9.06 -4.51 -35.25
N GLU A 216 -9.24 -5.16 -36.40
CA GLU A 216 -8.39 -6.28 -36.81
C GLU A 216 -6.99 -5.82 -37.24
N GLU A 217 -6.89 -4.71 -37.97
CA GLU A 217 -5.60 -4.13 -38.35
C GLU A 217 -4.81 -3.63 -37.15
N ALA A 218 -5.49 -3.06 -36.16
CA ALA A 218 -4.88 -2.60 -34.92
C ALA A 218 -4.30 -3.75 -34.08
N LEU A 219 -4.92 -4.92 -34.13
CA LEU A 219 -4.44 -6.13 -33.43
C LEU A 219 -3.19 -6.74 -34.11
N HIS A 220 -3.10 -6.67 -35.44
CA HIS A 220 -1.95 -7.17 -36.18
C HIS A 220 -0.70 -6.28 -36.10
N LEU A 221 -0.88 -4.99 -35.80
CA LEU A 221 0.22 -4.02 -35.75
C LEU A 221 1.08 -4.10 -34.46
N ARG A 222 0.64 -4.83 -33.44
CA ARG A 222 1.43 -5.01 -32.22
C ARG A 222 1.97 -6.43 -32.10
N LYS A 223 3.06 -6.67 -32.77
CA LYS A 223 3.99 -7.72 -32.38
C LYS A 223 4.75 -7.18 -31.16
N ASP A 224 4.81 -7.95 -30.09
CA ASP A 224 5.67 -7.62 -28.96
C ASP A 224 7.13 -7.56 -29.45
N SER A 225 8.00 -6.96 -28.68
CA SER A 225 9.42 -6.84 -28.99
C SER A 225 10.12 -8.21 -29.11
N ALA A 226 9.42 -9.30 -28.83
CA ALA A 226 9.89 -10.69 -28.97
C ALA A 226 9.22 -11.43 -30.13
N GLY A 227 8.44 -10.75 -30.99
CA GLY A 227 7.83 -11.32 -32.19
C GLY A 227 6.66 -12.28 -31.96
N ARG A 228 6.12 -12.31 -30.75
CA ARG A 228 5.00 -13.21 -30.41
C ARG A 228 3.67 -12.47 -30.45
N SER A 229 2.78 -12.91 -31.37
CA SER A 229 1.40 -12.46 -31.38
C SER A 229 0.63 -13.20 -30.30
N ARG A 230 0.47 -12.58 -29.13
CA ARG A 230 -0.50 -13.10 -28.16
C ARG A 230 -1.89 -12.64 -28.61
N CYS A 231 -2.61 -13.52 -29.30
CA CYS A 231 -4.01 -13.30 -29.62
C CYS A 231 -4.83 -13.45 -28.33
N LEU A 232 -5.14 -12.32 -27.70
CA LEU A 232 -5.97 -12.28 -26.48
C LEU A 232 -7.43 -12.64 -26.75
N LEU A 233 -7.81 -12.83 -28.04
CA LEU A 233 -9.19 -13.11 -28.44
C LEU A 233 -9.44 -14.58 -28.84
N SER A 234 -8.41 -15.44 -28.87
CA SER A 234 -8.60 -16.83 -29.30
C SER A 234 -9.39 -17.69 -28.32
N SER A 235 -9.59 -17.21 -27.10
CA SER A 235 -10.36 -17.99 -26.10
C SER A 235 -11.88 -17.82 -26.20
N ARG A 236 -12.39 -16.88 -27.01
CA ARG A 236 -13.84 -16.67 -27.13
C ARG A 236 -14.47 -17.32 -28.37
N THR A 237 -13.68 -17.73 -29.35
CA THR A 237 -14.24 -18.35 -30.56
C THR A 237 -14.42 -19.87 -30.44
N GLY A 238 -13.99 -20.48 -29.35
CA GLY A 238 -14.14 -21.92 -29.12
C GLY A 238 -15.49 -22.37 -28.56
N CYS A 239 -16.38 -21.44 -28.22
CA CYS A 239 -17.62 -21.80 -27.52
C CYS A 239 -18.90 -21.59 -28.37
N ALA A 240 -18.77 -21.47 -29.71
CA ALA A 240 -19.94 -21.30 -30.57
C ALA A 240 -19.94 -22.31 -31.73
N LYS A 241 -19.73 -23.59 -31.44
CA LYS A 241 -20.12 -24.67 -32.33
C LYS A 241 -20.42 -25.91 -31.53
N LYS A 242 -21.62 -25.97 -31.01
CA LYS A 242 -22.47 -27.17 -30.93
C LYS A 242 -23.89 -26.74 -30.68
#